data_eec658471e7ec56086a47e485eb1e5bf
#
_entry.id   eec658471e7ec56086a47e485eb1e5bf
#
_cell.length_a   1.000
_cell.length_b   1.000
_cell.length_c   1.000
_cell.angle_alpha   90.00
_cell.angle_beta   90.00
_cell.angle_gamma   90.00
#
_symmetry.space_group_name_H-M   'P 1'
#
loop_
_entity.id
_entity.type
_entity.pdbx_description
1 polymer ?
#
loop_
_entity_poly.entity_id
_entity_poly.type
_entity_poly.pdbx_seq_one_letter_code
_entity_poly.pdbx_strand_id
1 'polypeptide(L)' 'MNGAYSEWIGLPVVLQVALGDIKVPLRGKLLKDGGDTVRMRIGDGWDVDIYKAMILTVEEDAMGLIPAGGETR' A
#
# COMPACT_ATOMS: atom_id res chain seq x y z
N MET A 1 14.06 -16.14 3.12
CA MET A 1 13.71 -14.96 3.86
C MET A 1 12.45 -14.30 3.35
N ASN A 2 11.62 -13.89 4.25
CA ASN A 2 10.38 -13.26 3.86
C ASN A 2 10.62 -11.87 3.35
N GLY A 3 9.85 -11.49 2.41
CA GLY A 3 9.84 -10.12 2.01
C GLY A 3 9.29 -9.23 3.10
N ALA A 4 9.71 -7.98 3.08
CA ALA A 4 9.24 -7.02 4.06
C ALA A 4 7.74 -6.78 3.96
N TYR A 5 7.15 -7.16 2.84
CA TYR A 5 5.75 -6.86 2.58
C TYR A 5 4.79 -7.95 3.04
N SER A 6 5.31 -9.13 3.37
CA SER A 6 4.42 -10.23 3.70
C SER A 6 3.58 -9.94 4.94
N GLU A 7 4.11 -9.15 5.86
CA GLU A 7 3.36 -8.79 7.06
C GLU A 7 2.22 -7.84 6.79
N TRP A 8 2.25 -7.20 5.63
CA TRP A 8 1.26 -6.19 5.29
C TRP A 8 0.15 -6.71 4.41
N ILE A 9 0.25 -7.96 3.99
CA ILE A 9 -0.75 -8.52 3.08
C ILE A 9 -2.11 -8.51 3.77
N GLY A 10 -3.10 -7.99 3.05
CA GLY A 10 -4.45 -7.91 3.57
C GLY A 10 -4.74 -6.67 4.37
N LEU A 11 -3.74 -5.83 4.59
CA LEU A 11 -3.90 -4.64 5.41
C LEU A 11 -3.94 -3.39 4.55
N PRO A 12 -4.65 -2.36 5.02
CA PRO A 12 -4.59 -1.07 4.35
C PRO A 12 -3.24 -0.42 4.62
N VAL A 13 -2.60 0.03 3.58
CA VAL A 13 -1.27 0.60 3.69
C VAL A 13 -1.16 1.86 2.85
N VAL A 14 -0.15 2.67 3.17
CA VAL A 14 0.28 3.77 2.34
C VAL A 14 1.68 3.47 1.90
N LEU A 15 1.89 3.42 0.60
CA LEU A 15 3.22 3.25 0.02
C LEU A 15 3.71 4.60 -0.48
N GLN A 16 4.92 4.97 -0.09
CA GLN A 16 5.56 6.14 -0.69
C GLN A 16 6.34 5.64 -1.89
N VAL A 17 5.96 6.08 -3.05
CA VAL A 17 6.50 5.56 -4.30
C VAL A 17 7.25 6.67 -5.01
N ALA A 18 8.47 6.36 -5.45
CA ALA A 18 9.30 7.31 -6.18
C ALA A 18 8.98 7.21 -7.66
N LEU A 19 8.59 8.32 -8.25
CA LEU A 19 8.33 8.40 -9.68
C LEU A 19 9.21 9.53 -10.22
N GLY A 20 10.41 9.16 -10.70
CA GLY A 20 11.36 10.17 -11.13
C GLY A 20 11.77 11.03 -9.95
N ASP A 21 11.54 12.31 -10.06
CA ASP A 21 11.94 13.26 -9.03
C ASP A 21 10.89 13.50 -7.99
N ILE A 22 9.74 12.85 -8.11
CA ILE A 22 8.66 13.10 -7.17
C ILE A 22 8.35 11.84 -6.38
N LYS A 23 7.73 12.05 -5.24
CA LYS A 23 7.24 10.97 -4.39
C LYS A 23 5.74 11.11 -4.29
N VAL A 24 5.04 10.00 -4.47
CA VAL A 24 3.59 10.02 -4.37
C VAL A 24 3.15 8.96 -3.38
N PRO A 25 2.16 9.27 -2.55
CA PRO A 25 1.59 8.26 -1.67
C PRO A 25 0.52 7.48 -2.43
N LEU A 26 0.57 6.17 -2.30
CA LEU A 26 -0.49 5.32 -2.83
C LEU A 26 -1.14 4.61 -1.66
N ARG A 27 -2.44 4.78 -1.54
CA ARG A 27 -3.20 4.15 -0.47
C ARG A 27 -4.01 3.01 -1.02
N GLY A 28 -4.00 1.90 -0.31
CA GLY A 28 -4.79 0.78 -0.74
C GLY A 28 -4.51 -0.42 0.12
N LYS A 29 -5.08 -1.53 -0.30
CA LYS A 29 -4.91 -2.79 0.41
C LYS A 29 -3.86 -3.61 -0.30
N LEU A 30 -2.87 -4.06 0.44
CA LEU A 30 -1.82 -4.86 -0.14
C LEU A 30 -2.35 -6.28 -0.33
N LEU A 31 -2.24 -6.81 -1.55
CA LEU A 31 -2.83 -8.09 -1.87
C LEU A 31 -1.82 -9.19 -1.97
N LYS A 32 -0.63 -8.89 -2.50
CA LYS A 32 0.29 -9.95 -2.83
C LYS A 32 1.71 -9.42 -2.91
N ASP A 33 2.64 -10.21 -2.41
CA ASP A 33 4.07 -9.97 -2.60
C ASP A 33 4.50 -10.86 -3.76
N GLY A 34 4.75 -10.25 -4.90
CA GLY A 34 5.01 -10.98 -6.13
C GLY A 34 6.46 -11.05 -6.55
N GLY A 35 7.38 -10.93 -5.63
CA GLY A 35 8.80 -10.97 -5.99
C GLY A 35 9.33 -9.58 -6.26
N ASP A 36 9.38 -9.19 -7.52
CA ASP A 36 9.86 -7.86 -7.89
C ASP A 36 8.81 -6.78 -7.70
N THR A 37 7.56 -7.18 -7.60
CA THR A 37 6.45 -6.24 -7.47
C THR A 37 5.58 -6.63 -6.30
N VAL A 38 4.76 -5.66 -5.86
CA VAL A 38 3.67 -5.97 -4.95
C VAL A 38 2.39 -5.59 -5.67
N ARG A 39 1.33 -6.36 -5.40
CA ARG A 39 0.02 -6.05 -5.95
C ARG A 39 -0.80 -5.37 -4.87
N MET A 40 -1.39 -4.26 -5.25
CA MET A 40 -2.16 -3.45 -4.33
C MET A 40 -3.49 -3.10 -4.97
N ARG A 41 -4.54 -3.13 -4.16
CA ARG A 41 -5.86 -2.70 -4.62
C ARG A 41 -6.09 -1.27 -4.17
N ILE A 42 -6.30 -0.39 -5.13
CA ILE A 42 -6.53 1.01 -4.84
C ILE A 42 -7.95 1.37 -5.26
N GLY A 43 -8.48 2.41 -4.65
CA GLY A 43 -9.80 2.90 -4.99
C GLY A 43 -10.86 1.84 -4.81
N ASP A 44 -11.74 1.77 -5.79
CA ASP A 44 -12.90 0.89 -5.71
C ASP A 44 -12.65 -0.51 -6.28
N GLY A 45 -11.40 -0.86 -6.45
CA GLY A 45 -11.14 -2.21 -6.93
C GLY A 45 -10.15 -2.28 -8.07
N TRP A 46 -9.29 -1.30 -8.19
CA TRP A 46 -8.23 -1.31 -9.18
C TRP A 46 -7.02 -2.01 -8.60
N ASP A 47 -6.58 -3.07 -9.25
CA ASP A 47 -5.40 -3.79 -8.83
C ASP A 47 -4.24 -3.33 -9.68
N VAL A 48 -3.17 -2.89 -9.01
CA VAL A 48 -1.98 -2.41 -9.70
C VAL A 48 -0.77 -3.15 -9.15
N ASP A 49 0.22 -3.32 -9.99
CA ASP A 49 1.50 -3.91 -9.60
C ASP A 49 2.52 -2.81 -9.52
N ILE A 50 3.21 -2.73 -8.41
CA ILE A 50 4.18 -1.67 -8.16
C ILE A 50 5.53 -2.32 -7.96
N TYR A 51 6.54 -1.85 -8.69
CA TYR A 51 7.89 -2.36 -8.54
C TYR A 51 8.41 -2.03 -7.16
N LYS A 52 8.93 -3.03 -6.47
CA LYS A 52 9.48 -2.82 -5.13
C LYS A 52 10.61 -1.81 -5.16
N ALA A 53 11.36 -1.76 -6.26
CA ALA A 53 12.47 -0.82 -6.37
C ALA A 53 12.01 0.63 -6.31
N MET A 54 10.74 0.88 -6.57
CA MET A 54 10.20 2.24 -6.54
C MET A 54 9.58 2.58 -5.19
N ILE A 55 9.44 1.61 -4.31
CA ILE A 55 8.77 1.84 -3.03
C ILE A 55 9.81 2.31 -2.02
N LEU A 56 9.58 3.47 -1.45
CA LEU A 56 10.48 4.04 -0.47
C LEU A 56 10.13 3.59 0.93
N THR A 57 8.85 3.60 1.26
CA THR A 57 8.40 3.17 2.58
C THR A 57 7.03 2.56 2.47
N VAL A 58 6.69 1.72 3.44
CA VAL A 58 5.35 1.21 3.60
C VAL A 58 4.92 1.48 5.03
N GLU A 59 3.69 1.98 5.18
CA GLU A 59 3.14 2.31 6.48
C GLU A 59 1.71 1.82 6.55
N GLU A 60 1.28 1.50 7.75
CA GLU A 60 -0.11 1.16 7.94
C GLU A 60 -0.97 2.40 7.75
N ASP A 61 -2.05 2.26 7.02
CA ASP A 61 -2.97 3.37 6.80
C ASP A 61 -3.99 3.38 7.93
N ALA A 62 -3.67 4.11 8.98
CA ALA A 62 -4.56 4.17 10.14
C ALA A 62 -5.91 4.76 9.77
N MET A 63 -5.93 5.64 8.77
CA MET A 63 -7.20 6.21 8.35
C MET A 63 -8.07 5.18 7.65
N GLY A 64 -7.45 4.20 7.03
CA GLY A 64 -8.21 3.14 6.40
C GLY A 64 -8.82 2.19 7.39
N LEU A 65 -8.39 2.23 8.64
CA LEU A 65 -8.93 1.37 9.68
C LEU A 65 -10.04 2.04 10.47
N ILE A 66 -10.20 3.32 10.32
CA ILE A 66 -11.19 4.07 11.09
C ILE A 66 -12.51 4.03 10.35
N PRO A 67 -13.57 3.50 10.96
CA PRO A 67 -14.87 3.49 10.30
C PRO A 67 -15.32 4.91 10.03
N ALA A 68 -15.97 5.09 8.93
CA ALA A 68 -16.40 6.40 8.54
C ALA A 68 -17.28 7.04 9.59
N GLY A 69 -18.08 6.25 10.27
CA GLY A 69 -18.96 6.79 11.27
C GLY A 69 -18.28 7.05 12.59
N GLY A 70 -17.11 6.54 12.73
CA GLY A 70 -16.42 6.69 14.00
C GLY A 70 -15.74 8.01 14.18
N GLU A 71 -15.74 8.67 13.29
CA GLU A 71 -15.09 9.84 13.38
C GLU A 71 -15.64 10.91 13.92
N THR A 72 -16.04 10.55 13.98
CA THR A 72 -16.51 11.21 14.27
C THR A 72 -16.80 11.78 15.02
N ARG A 73 -16.77 11.83 14.94
CA ARG A 73 -17.14 12.18 15.33
C ARG A 73 -17.37 12.45 15.71
#